data_ccb7269b418df4eecdb4e05ae442819e
#
_entry.id   ccb7269b418df4eecdb4e05ae442819e
#
_cell.length_a   1.000
_cell.length_b   1.000
_cell.length_c   1.000
_cell.angle_alpha   90.00
_cell.angle_beta   90.00
_cell.angle_gamma   90.00
#
_symmetry.space_group_name_H-M   'P 1'
#
loop_
_entity.id
_entity.type
_entity.pdbx_description
1 polymer ?
#
loop_
_entity_poly.entity_id
_entity_poly.type
_entity_poly.pdbx_seq_one_letter_code
_entity_poly.pdbx_strand_id
1 'polypeptide(L)'
;ANILKPALSRGEVQGIGATTFNEYRKYIEKDSALERRFQPVKVGEPTIAQSIDVIAGVKGYYEAHHRVIVDDDIVRKTVVLSERYITDRFLPDKAIDLLDESCACAALRNKSMERHDKLEDERQKLLVRKDALTNADEVNYEQLAEVNTSLARIDLSLIHI
;
A
#
# COMPACT_ATOMS: atom_id res chain seq x y z
N ALA A 1 -5.39 -7.01 29.99
CA ALA A 1 -6.73 -7.65 30.09
C ALA A 1 -7.38 -7.40 31.46
N ASN A 2 -6.66 -7.50 32.58
CA ASN A 2 -7.24 -7.39 33.92
C ASN A 2 -7.82 -6.00 34.28
N ILE A 3 -7.35 -4.93 33.65
CA ILE A 3 -7.83 -3.56 33.89
C ILE A 3 -9.23 -3.33 33.30
N LEU A 4 -9.53 -3.94 32.16
CA LEU A 4 -10.82 -3.77 31.47
C LEU A 4 -11.93 -4.71 31.99
N LYS A 5 -11.59 -5.80 32.67
CA LYS A 5 -12.57 -6.78 33.17
C LYS A 5 -13.65 -6.17 34.07
N PRO A 6 -13.33 -5.29 35.03
CA PRO A 6 -14.37 -4.69 35.86
C PRO A 6 -15.34 -3.78 35.09
N ALA A 7 -14.83 -2.98 34.15
CA ALA A 7 -15.64 -2.09 33.33
C ALA A 7 -16.55 -2.85 32.36
N LEU A 8 -16.01 -3.91 31.72
CA LEU A 8 -16.80 -4.84 30.91
C LEU A 8 -17.83 -5.58 31.75
N SER A 9 -17.50 -5.90 33.01
CA SER A 9 -18.42 -6.60 33.93
C SER A 9 -19.61 -5.74 34.30
N ARG A 10 -19.45 -4.44 34.39
CA ARG A 10 -20.51 -3.50 34.71
C ARG A 10 -21.29 -3.01 33.49
N GLY A 11 -20.88 -3.42 32.28
CA GLY A 11 -21.48 -2.95 31.03
C GLY A 11 -21.17 -1.49 30.68
N GLU A 12 -20.15 -0.90 31.31
CA GLU A 12 -19.72 0.49 31.10
C GLU A 12 -18.99 0.68 29.77
N VAL A 13 -18.44 -0.43 29.21
CA VAL A 13 -17.67 -0.41 27.95
C VAL A 13 -18.23 -1.47 27.02
N GLN A 14 -18.49 -1.08 25.79
CA GLN A 14 -18.76 -1.97 24.67
C GLN A 14 -17.50 -2.09 23.81
N GLY A 15 -17.16 -3.28 23.36
CA GLY A 15 -15.96 -3.53 22.57
C GLY A 15 -16.15 -4.61 21.53
N ILE A 16 -15.51 -4.40 20.36
CA ILE A 16 -15.36 -5.43 19.34
C ILE A 16 -13.86 -5.74 19.29
N GLY A 17 -13.51 -7.01 19.46
CA GLY A 17 -12.13 -7.48 19.40
C GLY A 17 -11.96 -8.48 18.27
N ALA A 18 -10.83 -8.45 17.59
CA ALA A 18 -10.43 -9.46 16.63
C ALA A 18 -9.26 -10.29 17.21
N THR A 19 -9.32 -11.61 17.03
CA THR A 19 -8.30 -12.53 17.49
C THR A 19 -8.31 -13.81 16.65
N THR A 20 -7.27 -14.63 16.78
CA THR A 20 -7.24 -15.94 16.13
C THR A 20 -8.00 -16.99 16.97
N PHE A 21 -8.42 -18.09 16.32
CA PHE A 21 -9.08 -19.21 17.04
C PHE A 21 -8.23 -19.77 18.16
N ASN A 22 -6.92 -19.86 17.99
CA ASN A 22 -6.01 -20.40 19.00
C ASN A 22 -5.90 -19.47 20.21
N GLU A 23 -5.82 -18.16 19.97
CA GLU A 23 -5.78 -17.15 21.04
C GLU A 23 -7.12 -17.05 21.77
N TYR A 24 -8.25 -17.08 21.03
CA TYR A 24 -9.58 -17.11 21.62
C TYR A 24 -9.72 -18.27 22.60
N ARG A 25 -9.38 -19.51 22.20
CA ARG A 25 -9.41 -20.68 23.06
C ARG A 25 -8.48 -20.57 24.27
N LYS A 26 -7.32 -19.97 24.08
CA LYS A 26 -6.30 -19.84 25.13
C LYS A 26 -6.65 -18.78 26.17
N TYR A 27 -7.22 -17.65 25.76
CA TYR A 27 -7.33 -16.47 26.60
C TYR A 27 -8.77 -16.03 26.89
N ILE A 28 -9.75 -16.34 26.05
CA ILE A 28 -11.14 -15.91 26.22
C ILE A 28 -12.01 -17.07 26.74
N GLU A 29 -12.00 -18.20 26.07
CA GLU A 29 -12.81 -19.36 26.40
C GLU A 29 -12.50 -19.92 27.81
N LYS A 30 -11.26 -19.78 28.26
CA LYS A 30 -10.85 -20.19 29.62
C LYS A 30 -11.21 -19.20 30.73
N ASP A 31 -11.62 -17.98 30.34
CA ASP A 31 -11.96 -16.94 31.29
C ASP A 31 -13.50 -16.75 31.32
N SER A 32 -14.15 -17.37 32.27
CA SER A 32 -15.62 -17.32 32.38
C SER A 32 -16.23 -15.92 32.50
N ALA A 33 -15.44 -14.94 32.94
CA ALA A 33 -15.87 -13.55 32.99
C ALA A 33 -15.89 -12.89 31.60
N LEU A 34 -14.98 -13.25 30.71
CA LEU A 34 -14.92 -12.76 29.33
C LEU A 34 -15.84 -13.57 28.41
N GLU A 35 -15.86 -14.89 28.53
CA GLU A 35 -16.68 -15.79 27.72
C GLU A 35 -18.17 -15.41 27.74
N ARG A 36 -18.72 -15.06 28.92
CA ARG A 36 -20.13 -14.68 29.07
C ARG A 36 -20.47 -13.29 28.54
N ARG A 37 -19.45 -12.50 28.15
CA ARG A 37 -19.64 -11.10 27.74
C ARG A 37 -19.32 -10.83 26.29
N PHE A 38 -18.54 -11.70 25.68
CA PHE A 38 -18.23 -11.63 24.27
C PHE A 38 -18.91 -12.78 23.52
N GLN A 39 -19.75 -12.43 22.57
CA GLN A 39 -20.30 -13.41 21.64
C GLN A 39 -19.32 -13.61 20.49
N PRO A 40 -18.81 -14.84 20.28
CA PRO A 40 -17.89 -15.11 19.19
C PRO A 40 -18.62 -15.01 17.84
N VAL A 41 -18.05 -14.22 16.94
CA VAL A 41 -18.42 -14.16 15.53
C VAL A 41 -17.34 -14.83 14.72
N LYS A 42 -17.65 -16.01 14.21
CA LYS A 42 -16.69 -16.79 13.41
C LYS A 42 -16.62 -16.25 11.98
N VAL A 43 -15.47 -15.72 11.60
CA VAL A 43 -15.17 -15.29 10.25
C VAL A 43 -14.40 -16.40 9.55
N GLY A 44 -14.99 -17.00 8.53
CA GLY A 44 -14.34 -18.05 7.71
C GLY A 44 -13.52 -17.47 6.57
N GLU A 45 -12.71 -18.31 5.95
CA GLU A 45 -11.98 -17.96 4.72
C GLU A 45 -12.96 -17.66 3.59
N PRO A 46 -12.78 -16.56 2.84
CA PRO A 46 -13.64 -16.23 1.71
C PRO A 46 -13.41 -17.21 0.54
N THR A 47 -14.43 -17.39 -0.25
CA THR A 47 -14.34 -18.16 -1.50
C THR A 47 -13.48 -17.43 -2.53
N ILE A 48 -13.01 -18.14 -3.56
CA ILE A 48 -12.27 -17.55 -4.70
C ILE A 48 -13.02 -16.35 -5.29
N ALA A 49 -14.35 -16.47 -5.51
CA ALA A 49 -15.16 -15.40 -6.06
C ALA A 49 -15.18 -14.16 -5.14
N GLN A 50 -15.44 -14.36 -3.85
CA GLN A 50 -15.41 -13.29 -2.87
C GLN A 50 -14.03 -12.65 -2.73
N SER A 51 -12.96 -13.44 -2.84
CA SER A 51 -11.57 -12.92 -2.79
C SER A 51 -11.25 -12.07 -4.03
N ILE A 52 -11.77 -12.42 -5.21
CA ILE A 52 -11.65 -11.59 -6.41
C ILE A 52 -12.31 -10.23 -6.18
N ASP A 53 -13.52 -10.21 -5.61
CA ASP A 53 -14.24 -8.96 -5.33
C ASP A 53 -13.50 -8.10 -4.29
N VAL A 54 -12.94 -8.73 -3.25
CA VAL A 54 -12.11 -8.03 -2.25
C VAL A 54 -10.88 -7.40 -2.89
N ILE A 55 -10.13 -8.16 -3.71
CA ILE A 55 -8.92 -7.67 -4.35
C ILE A 55 -9.23 -6.59 -5.39
N ALA A 56 -10.31 -6.74 -6.16
CA ALA A 56 -10.79 -5.69 -7.05
C ALA A 56 -11.09 -4.38 -6.32
N GLY A 57 -11.63 -4.47 -5.09
CA GLY A 57 -11.88 -3.30 -4.25
C GLY A 57 -10.62 -2.61 -3.72
N VAL A 58 -9.52 -3.34 -3.53
CA VAL A 58 -8.28 -2.78 -2.96
C VAL A 58 -7.19 -2.53 -4.00
N LYS A 59 -7.30 -3.05 -5.22
CA LYS A 59 -6.26 -2.94 -6.27
C LYS A 59 -5.81 -1.52 -6.53
N GLY A 60 -6.72 -0.54 -6.45
CA GLY A 60 -6.40 0.87 -6.70
C GLY A 60 -5.35 1.46 -5.76
N TYR A 61 -5.25 0.94 -4.52
CA TYR A 61 -4.19 1.36 -3.59
C TYR A 61 -2.81 0.87 -4.04
N TYR A 62 -2.73 -0.37 -4.56
CA TYR A 62 -1.49 -0.96 -5.08
C TYR A 62 -1.10 -0.34 -6.41
N GLU A 63 -2.06 -0.07 -7.29
CA GLU A 63 -1.84 0.66 -8.55
C GLU A 63 -1.22 2.04 -8.30
N ALA A 64 -1.78 2.80 -7.35
CA ALA A 64 -1.28 4.13 -6.99
C ALA A 64 0.10 4.06 -6.32
N HIS A 65 0.32 3.09 -5.42
CA HIS A 65 1.58 2.93 -4.68
C HIS A 65 2.74 2.53 -5.60
N HIS A 66 2.52 1.52 -6.45
CA HIS A 66 3.55 0.99 -7.35
C HIS A 66 3.57 1.67 -8.73
N ARG A 67 2.63 2.58 -9.01
CA ARG A 67 2.47 3.26 -10.30
C ARG A 67 2.33 2.27 -11.46
N VAL A 68 1.52 1.25 -11.29
CA VAL A 68 1.21 0.21 -12.28
C VAL A 68 -0.28 0.15 -12.54
N ILE A 69 -0.69 -0.46 -13.64
CA ILE A 69 -2.10 -0.74 -13.95
C ILE A 69 -2.33 -2.23 -13.77
N VAL A 70 -3.39 -2.59 -13.05
CA VAL A 70 -3.79 -3.96 -12.77
C VAL A 70 -5.15 -4.25 -13.41
N ASP A 71 -5.15 -4.99 -14.50
CA ASP A 71 -6.37 -5.42 -15.17
C ASP A 71 -7.14 -6.44 -14.32
N ASP A 72 -8.46 -6.52 -14.53
CA ASP A 72 -9.32 -7.47 -13.80
C ASP A 72 -8.94 -8.93 -14.07
N ASP A 73 -8.37 -9.23 -15.23
CA ASP A 73 -7.84 -10.55 -15.54
C ASP A 73 -6.61 -10.90 -14.67
N ILE A 74 -5.75 -9.92 -14.37
CA ILE A 74 -4.62 -10.08 -13.45
C ILE A 74 -5.13 -10.34 -12.03
N VAL A 75 -6.13 -9.58 -11.57
CA VAL A 75 -6.77 -9.80 -10.26
C VAL A 75 -7.26 -11.24 -10.13
N ARG A 76 -8.00 -11.73 -11.13
CA ARG A 76 -8.50 -13.10 -11.17
C ARG A 76 -7.39 -14.14 -11.16
N LYS A 77 -6.36 -13.94 -11.96
CA LYS A 77 -5.19 -14.83 -12.00
C LYS A 77 -4.44 -14.85 -10.68
N THR A 78 -4.27 -13.71 -10.04
CA THR A 78 -3.59 -13.57 -8.73
C THR A 78 -4.29 -14.44 -7.68
N VAL A 79 -5.63 -14.37 -7.59
CA VAL A 79 -6.40 -15.20 -6.64
C VAL A 79 -6.26 -16.68 -6.96
N VAL A 80 -6.44 -17.07 -8.21
CA VAL A 80 -6.38 -18.49 -8.61
C VAL A 80 -4.97 -19.07 -8.41
N LEU A 81 -3.93 -18.32 -8.76
CA LEU A 81 -2.55 -18.77 -8.61
C LEU A 81 -2.13 -18.83 -7.13
N SER A 82 -2.51 -17.85 -6.32
CA SER A 82 -2.25 -17.88 -4.88
C SER A 82 -2.92 -19.09 -4.22
N GLU A 83 -4.16 -19.39 -4.59
CA GLU A 83 -4.87 -20.56 -4.05
C GLU A 83 -4.19 -21.87 -4.45
N ARG A 84 -3.68 -21.94 -5.66
CA ARG A 84 -3.06 -23.15 -6.19
C ARG A 84 -1.65 -23.41 -5.64
N TYR A 85 -0.86 -22.36 -5.45
CA TYR A 85 0.57 -22.50 -5.17
C TYR A 85 0.98 -22.08 -3.76
N ILE A 86 0.19 -21.25 -3.06
CA ILE A 86 0.47 -20.81 -1.71
C ILE A 86 -0.44 -21.55 -0.74
N THR A 87 0.09 -22.57 -0.07
CA THR A 87 -0.67 -23.48 0.79
C THR A 87 -0.57 -23.22 2.27
N ASP A 88 0.36 -22.36 2.68
CA ASP A 88 0.67 -22.03 4.08
C ASP A 88 -0.09 -20.81 4.61
N ARG A 89 -0.88 -20.14 3.74
CA ARG A 89 -1.67 -18.93 4.05
C ARG A 89 -3.08 -19.04 3.52
N PHE A 90 -3.96 -18.20 4.04
CA PHE A 90 -5.38 -18.16 3.69
C PHE A 90 -5.72 -16.99 2.76
N LEU A 91 -6.82 -17.12 2.00
CA LEU A 91 -7.41 -16.02 1.27
C LEU A 91 -8.09 -15.04 2.26
N PRO A 92 -8.11 -13.72 1.98
CA PRO A 92 -7.56 -13.06 0.78
C PRO A 92 -6.05 -12.73 0.90
N ASP A 93 -5.43 -12.86 2.08
CA ASP A 93 -4.08 -12.36 2.38
C ASP A 93 -3.02 -12.86 1.39
N LYS A 94 -3.00 -14.18 1.13
CA LYS A 94 -2.04 -14.76 0.18
C LYS A 94 -2.15 -14.19 -1.24
N ALA A 95 -3.33 -13.78 -1.64
CA ALA A 95 -3.54 -13.18 -2.95
C ALA A 95 -3.18 -11.67 -2.95
N ILE A 96 -3.39 -10.98 -1.84
CA ILE A 96 -2.94 -9.61 -1.63
C ILE A 96 -1.40 -9.55 -1.67
N ASP A 97 -0.72 -10.42 -0.94
CA ASP A 97 0.75 -10.51 -0.94
C ASP A 97 1.30 -10.76 -2.36
N LEU A 98 0.69 -11.70 -3.09
CA LEU A 98 1.09 -12.02 -4.47
C LEU A 98 0.86 -10.83 -5.42
N LEU A 99 -0.23 -10.08 -5.23
CA LEU A 99 -0.51 -8.87 -6.01
C LEU A 99 0.55 -7.81 -5.73
N ASP A 100 0.82 -7.52 -4.46
CA ASP A 100 1.80 -6.51 -4.03
C ASP A 100 3.20 -6.82 -4.59
N GLU A 101 3.68 -8.05 -4.43
CA GLU A 101 4.97 -8.49 -4.97
C GLU A 101 5.03 -8.41 -6.50
N SER A 102 3.94 -8.78 -7.17
CA SER A 102 3.84 -8.69 -8.64
C SER A 102 3.89 -7.25 -9.13
N CYS A 103 3.19 -6.33 -8.45
CA CYS A 103 3.19 -4.90 -8.74
C CYS A 103 4.58 -4.29 -8.50
N ALA A 104 5.23 -4.63 -7.39
CA ALA A 104 6.58 -4.19 -7.07
C ALA A 104 7.60 -4.68 -8.13
N CYS A 105 7.50 -5.94 -8.53
CA CYS A 105 8.36 -6.51 -9.56
C CYS A 105 8.15 -5.85 -10.94
N ALA A 106 6.91 -5.54 -11.30
CA ALA A 106 6.58 -4.81 -12.53
C ALA A 106 7.13 -3.38 -12.51
N ALA A 107 6.98 -2.66 -11.39
CA ALA A 107 7.52 -1.32 -11.21
C ALA A 107 9.05 -1.30 -11.33
N LEU A 108 9.75 -2.24 -10.67
CA LEU A 108 11.22 -2.34 -10.72
C LEU A 108 11.76 -2.69 -12.13
N ARG A 109 10.98 -3.39 -12.94
CA ARG A 109 11.35 -3.70 -14.34
C ARG A 109 11.13 -2.53 -15.29
N ASN A 110 10.38 -1.52 -14.89
CA ASN A 110 10.09 -0.37 -15.74
C ASN A 110 11.20 0.67 -15.70
N LYS A 111 12.19 0.52 -16.58
CA LYS A 111 13.32 1.46 -16.72
C LYS A 111 12.89 2.89 -17.10
N SER A 112 11.74 3.03 -17.77
CA SER A 112 11.21 4.36 -18.12
C SER A 112 10.77 5.12 -16.88
N MET A 113 10.15 4.46 -15.91
CA MET A 113 9.80 5.07 -14.61
C MET A 113 11.04 5.54 -13.85
N GLU A 114 12.05 4.70 -13.75
CA GLU A 114 13.31 5.06 -13.06
C GLU A 114 13.97 6.28 -13.73
N ARG A 115 13.94 6.33 -15.04
CA ARG A 115 14.47 7.48 -15.80
C ARG A 115 13.64 8.75 -15.60
N HIS A 116 12.32 8.61 -15.60
CA HIS A 116 11.41 9.73 -15.32
C HIS A 116 11.66 10.31 -13.93
N ASP A 117 11.72 9.48 -12.90
CA ASP A 117 11.92 9.93 -11.51
C ASP A 117 13.29 10.63 -11.34
N LYS A 118 14.34 10.14 -11.98
CA LYS A 118 15.66 10.81 -11.99
C LYS A 118 15.61 12.20 -12.64
N LEU A 119 14.93 12.32 -13.78
CA LEU A 119 14.80 13.60 -14.48
C LEU A 119 13.92 14.59 -13.70
N GLU A 120 12.87 14.12 -13.03
CA GLU A 120 12.04 14.97 -12.18
C GLU A 120 12.80 15.47 -10.94
N ASP A 121 13.63 14.63 -10.31
CA ASP A 121 14.54 15.01 -9.23
C ASP A 121 15.56 16.08 -9.67
N GLU A 122 16.17 15.91 -10.86
CA GLU A 122 17.09 16.89 -11.41
C GLU A 122 16.37 18.20 -11.72
N ARG A 123 15.18 18.14 -12.31
CA ARG A 123 14.33 19.28 -12.57
C ARG A 123 14.04 20.08 -11.30
N GLN A 124 13.65 19.40 -10.24
CA GLN A 124 13.34 20.03 -8.95
C GLN A 124 14.57 20.74 -8.34
N LYS A 125 15.75 20.12 -8.42
CA LYS A 125 17.01 20.75 -7.98
C LYS A 125 17.35 22.01 -8.79
N LEU A 126 17.13 21.98 -10.09
CA LEU A 126 17.36 23.15 -10.96
C LEU A 126 16.35 24.26 -10.70
N LEU A 127 15.09 23.95 -10.40
CA LEU A 127 14.08 24.95 -10.00
C LEU A 127 14.47 25.66 -8.72
N VAL A 128 14.88 24.91 -7.68
CA VAL A 128 15.37 25.52 -6.43
C VAL A 128 16.59 26.41 -6.68
N ARG A 129 17.53 25.95 -7.54
CA ARG A 129 18.70 26.76 -7.90
C ARG A 129 18.33 28.01 -8.68
N LYS A 130 17.36 27.92 -9.59
CA LYS A 130 16.83 29.07 -10.33
C LYS A 130 16.24 30.12 -9.40
N ASP A 131 15.40 29.69 -8.45
CA ASP A 131 14.77 30.57 -7.48
C ASP A 131 15.83 31.26 -6.58
N ALA A 132 16.85 30.53 -6.15
CA ALA A 132 17.96 31.10 -5.39
C ALA A 132 18.74 32.15 -6.19
N LEU A 133 19.02 31.90 -7.48
CA LEU A 133 19.71 32.85 -8.36
C LEU A 133 18.85 34.09 -8.69
N THR A 134 17.54 33.94 -8.78
CA THR A 134 16.61 35.03 -9.08
C THR A 134 16.40 35.94 -7.87
N ASN A 135 16.48 35.41 -6.64
CA ASN A 135 16.28 36.14 -5.40
C ASN A 135 17.61 36.63 -4.74
N ALA A 136 18.77 36.46 -5.42
CA ALA A 136 20.04 36.96 -4.95
C ALA A 136 20.14 38.49 -5.13
N ASP A 137 20.86 39.16 -4.22
CA ASP A 137 21.07 40.63 -4.25
C ASP A 137 21.78 41.09 -5.55
N GLU A 138 22.63 40.22 -6.13
CA GLU A 138 23.21 40.38 -7.45
C GLU A 138 22.82 39.21 -8.36
N VAL A 139 22.00 39.46 -9.36
CA VAL A 139 21.54 38.43 -10.31
C VAL A 139 22.64 38.08 -11.30
N ASN A 140 23.14 36.86 -11.25
CA ASN A 140 24.08 36.35 -12.26
C ASN A 140 23.31 35.81 -13.47
N TYR A 141 23.17 36.65 -14.52
CA TYR A 141 22.42 36.32 -15.71
C TYR A 141 23.00 35.17 -16.52
N GLU A 142 24.32 34.94 -16.48
CA GLU A 142 24.97 33.83 -17.18
C GLU A 142 24.57 32.49 -16.56
N GLN A 143 24.67 32.36 -15.23
CA GLN A 143 24.24 31.16 -14.51
C GLN A 143 22.72 30.92 -14.64
N LEU A 144 21.93 31.97 -14.65
CA LEU A 144 20.47 31.87 -14.85
C LEU A 144 20.12 31.34 -16.25
N ALA A 145 20.86 31.78 -17.30
CA ALA A 145 20.68 31.28 -18.66
C ALA A 145 21.07 29.80 -18.79
N GLU A 146 22.15 29.37 -18.14
CA GLU A 146 22.56 27.95 -18.09
C GLU A 146 21.49 27.07 -17.41
N VAL A 147 20.95 27.51 -16.28
CA VAL A 147 19.90 26.78 -15.55
C VAL A 147 18.63 26.69 -16.40
N ASN A 148 18.21 27.77 -17.04
CA ASN A 148 17.04 27.76 -17.93
C ASN A 148 17.23 26.83 -19.14
N THR A 149 18.44 26.78 -19.73
CA THR A 149 18.76 25.86 -20.83
C THR A 149 18.70 24.40 -20.36
N SER A 150 19.23 24.12 -19.17
CA SER A 150 19.20 22.78 -18.57
C SER A 150 17.76 22.34 -18.26
N LEU A 151 16.94 23.22 -17.71
CA LEU A 151 15.51 22.97 -17.47
C LEU A 151 14.77 22.64 -18.78
N ALA A 152 14.94 23.45 -19.81
CA ALA A 152 14.31 23.20 -21.10
C ALA A 152 14.70 21.85 -21.71
N ARG A 153 15.97 21.41 -21.52
CA ARG A 153 16.43 20.11 -21.98
C ARG A 153 15.78 18.95 -21.20
N ILE A 154 15.63 19.10 -19.89
CA ILE A 154 14.96 18.10 -19.05
C ILE A 154 13.47 18.02 -19.39
N ASP A 155 12.79 19.16 -19.53
CA ASP A 155 11.37 19.20 -19.90
C ASP A 155 11.13 18.50 -21.24
N LEU A 156 11.98 18.71 -22.24
CA LEU A 156 11.92 17.97 -23.50
C LEU A 156 12.15 16.46 -23.32
N SER A 157 13.06 16.07 -22.43
CA SER A 157 13.32 14.64 -22.15
C SER A 157 12.16 13.98 -21.46
N LEU A 158 11.46 14.68 -20.56
CA LEU A 158 10.26 14.17 -19.86
C LEU A 158 9.07 13.96 -20.81
N ILE A 159 8.93 14.77 -21.86
CA ILE A 159 7.87 14.61 -22.89
C ILE A 159 8.09 13.35 -23.74
N HIS A 160 9.34 12.87 -23.86
CA HIS A 160 9.72 11.74 -24.72
C HIS A 160 9.85 10.40 -23.99
N ILE A 161 9.55 10.31 -22.69
CA ILE A 161 9.53 9.09 -21.91
C ILE A 161 8.14 8.46 -21.91
#